data_18142eb5d9dc7d754c261b623b0b4061
#
_entry.id   18142eb5d9dc7d754c261b623b0b4061
#
_cell.length_a   1.000
_cell.length_b   1.000
_cell.length_c   1.000
_cell.angle_alpha   90.00
_cell.angle_beta   90.00
_cell.angle_gamma   90.00
#
_symmetry.space_group_name_H-M   'P 1'
#
loop_
_entity.id
_entity.type
_entity.pdbx_description
1 polymer ?
#
loop_
_entity_poly.entity_id
_entity_poly.type
_entity_poly.pdbx_seq_one_letter_code
_entity_poly.pdbx_strand_id
1 'polypeptide(L)'
;CVTTFFTGILPIILFAIETFLPNPGDYSFIRHGVAGNLTSKWWMTNENITENGMYGQKGILFNEAIWGAFKGTLIVAVCCALLAGTIGLLVGYCVSKNRRSKWAAYVNNMAFLPYLMPSLAVGVAFFVFGSSMGIFNTYLLLVLAGTVKYIPFASRSALSSMMQLSGEIEEAAIIQDIPWHKRMLNIIIPIQKSSIISGYLLPFITCVRDLTLFMLLC
;
A
#
# COMPACT_ATOMS: atom_id res chain seq x y z
N CYS A 1 20.68 -14.20 11.52
CA CYS A 1 20.77 -14.96 10.23
C CYS A 1 19.96 -16.26 10.27
N VAL A 2 20.17 -17.16 11.26
CA VAL A 2 19.43 -18.45 11.32
C VAL A 2 17.94 -18.26 11.53
N THR A 3 17.55 -17.41 12.48
CA THR A 3 16.13 -17.08 12.75
C THR A 3 15.45 -16.46 11.53
N THR A 4 16.10 -15.50 10.86
CA THR A 4 15.57 -14.85 9.66
C THR A 4 15.36 -15.86 8.51
N PHE A 5 16.24 -16.84 8.38
CA PHE A 5 16.10 -17.90 7.39
C PHE A 5 14.84 -18.75 7.67
N PHE A 6 14.68 -19.26 8.89
CA PHE A 6 13.56 -20.12 9.24
C PHE A 6 12.20 -19.41 9.27
N THR A 7 12.16 -18.15 9.71
CA THR A 7 10.89 -17.41 9.83
C THR A 7 10.51 -16.62 8.58
N GLY A 8 11.47 -16.27 7.73
CA GLY A 8 11.21 -15.46 6.53
C GLY A 8 11.39 -16.25 5.23
N ILE A 9 12.60 -16.76 4.99
CA ILE A 9 12.94 -17.34 3.67
C ILE A 9 12.33 -18.73 3.49
N LEU A 10 12.42 -19.59 4.48
CA LEU A 10 11.91 -20.97 4.39
C LEU A 10 10.41 -21.06 4.06
N PRO A 11 9.51 -20.32 4.74
CA PRO A 11 8.09 -20.33 4.37
C PRO A 11 7.84 -19.88 2.93
N ILE A 12 8.56 -18.87 2.45
CA ILE A 12 8.40 -18.37 1.06
C ILE A 12 8.81 -19.47 0.06
N ILE A 13 9.91 -20.17 0.32
CA ILE A 13 10.35 -21.28 -0.54
C ILE A 13 9.33 -22.42 -0.51
N LEU A 14 8.82 -22.78 0.66
CA LEU A 14 7.80 -23.83 0.80
C LEU A 14 6.52 -23.47 0.06
N PHE A 15 5.99 -22.26 0.20
CA PHE A 15 4.84 -21.79 -0.55
C PHE A 15 5.10 -21.77 -2.07
N ALA A 16 6.28 -21.34 -2.50
CA ALA A 16 6.64 -21.37 -3.91
C ALA A 16 6.65 -22.81 -4.48
N ILE A 17 7.19 -23.77 -3.73
CA ILE A 17 7.19 -25.19 -4.14
C ILE A 17 5.75 -25.72 -4.16
N GLU A 18 4.94 -25.39 -3.16
CA GLU A 18 3.56 -25.86 -3.04
C GLU A 18 2.69 -25.45 -4.23
N THR A 19 2.97 -24.31 -4.87
CA THR A 19 2.25 -23.87 -6.08
C THR A 19 2.50 -24.76 -7.31
N PHE A 20 3.53 -25.59 -7.27
CA PHE A 20 3.87 -26.53 -8.34
C PHE A 20 3.53 -27.97 -7.99
N LEU A 21 2.96 -28.24 -6.82
CA LEU A 21 2.53 -29.60 -6.46
C LEU A 21 1.20 -29.98 -7.14
N PRO A 22 1.04 -31.23 -7.60
CA PRO A 22 -0.20 -31.69 -8.17
C PRO A 22 -1.34 -31.72 -7.15
N ASN A 23 -1.03 -32.04 -5.89
CA ASN A 23 -1.97 -32.01 -4.77
C ASN A 23 -1.38 -31.18 -3.62
N PRO A 24 -2.17 -30.32 -2.97
CA PRO A 24 -1.73 -29.58 -1.81
C PRO A 24 -1.26 -30.52 -0.69
N GLY A 25 -0.06 -30.27 -0.15
CA GLY A 25 0.51 -31.08 0.94
C GLY A 25 1.17 -32.39 0.53
N ASP A 26 1.23 -32.72 -0.76
CA ASP A 26 1.92 -33.92 -1.24
C ASP A 26 3.41 -33.65 -1.49
N TYR A 27 4.22 -33.90 -0.47
CA TYR A 27 5.68 -33.73 -0.52
C TYR A 27 6.42 -35.02 -0.94
N SER A 28 5.77 -35.89 -1.70
CA SER A 28 6.37 -37.15 -2.21
C SER A 28 7.63 -36.92 -3.07
N PHE A 29 7.77 -35.72 -3.66
CA PHE A 29 8.96 -35.33 -4.41
C PHE A 29 10.26 -35.35 -3.58
N ILE A 30 10.16 -35.22 -2.26
CA ILE A 30 11.32 -35.30 -1.35
C ILE A 30 11.89 -36.73 -1.35
N ARG A 31 11.04 -37.76 -1.52
CA ARG A 31 11.45 -39.18 -1.52
C ARG A 31 11.73 -39.69 -2.91
N HIS A 32 11.00 -39.26 -3.92
CA HIS A 32 11.01 -39.83 -5.26
C HIS A 32 11.69 -38.92 -6.32
N GLY A 33 12.20 -37.77 -5.92
CA GLY A 33 12.83 -36.80 -6.80
C GLY A 33 11.86 -35.82 -7.45
N VAL A 34 12.41 -34.74 -7.97
CA VAL A 34 11.64 -33.59 -8.53
C VAL A 34 11.03 -33.95 -9.90
N ALA A 35 11.66 -34.87 -10.66
CA ALA A 35 11.21 -35.20 -11.99
C ALA A 35 9.87 -35.96 -11.98
N GLY A 36 8.83 -35.35 -12.57
CA GLY A 36 7.49 -35.94 -12.70
C GLY A 36 6.52 -35.61 -11.52
N ASN A 37 7.03 -35.04 -10.42
CA ASN A 37 6.21 -34.72 -9.25
C ASN A 37 5.84 -33.23 -9.14
N LEU A 38 6.28 -32.40 -10.09
CA LEU A 38 5.92 -30.98 -10.16
C LEU A 38 5.07 -30.73 -11.41
N THR A 39 4.06 -29.88 -11.28
CA THR A 39 3.15 -29.50 -12.35
C THR A 39 3.03 -27.99 -12.46
N SER A 40 2.94 -27.46 -13.67
CA SER A 40 2.59 -26.08 -13.95
C SER A 40 1.10 -25.87 -14.25
N LYS A 41 0.28 -26.92 -14.03
CA LYS A 41 -1.14 -26.93 -14.34
C LYS A 41 -1.89 -25.75 -13.74
N TRP A 42 -1.63 -25.44 -12.46
CA TRP A 42 -2.28 -24.34 -11.74
C TRP A 42 -1.93 -22.94 -12.29
N TRP A 43 -0.82 -22.83 -13.01
CA TRP A 43 -0.35 -21.58 -13.57
C TRP A 43 -0.78 -21.38 -15.02
N MET A 44 -0.60 -22.40 -15.87
CA MET A 44 -0.60 -22.24 -17.33
C MET A 44 -1.77 -22.95 -18.05
N THR A 45 -2.66 -23.62 -17.33
CA THR A 45 -3.77 -24.32 -17.98
C THR A 45 -4.87 -23.35 -18.40
N ASN A 46 -5.24 -23.38 -19.68
CA ASN A 46 -6.35 -22.59 -20.22
C ASN A 46 -7.70 -23.34 -20.14
N GLU A 47 -7.68 -24.61 -19.78
CA GLU A 47 -8.86 -25.45 -19.56
C GLU A 47 -9.37 -25.29 -18.12
N ASN A 48 -10.66 -25.52 -17.91
CA ASN A 48 -11.26 -25.48 -16.59
C ASN A 48 -10.77 -26.65 -15.74
N ILE A 49 -10.11 -26.34 -14.63
CA ILE A 49 -9.60 -27.35 -13.69
C ILE A 49 -10.73 -27.75 -12.77
N THR A 50 -11.19 -28.99 -12.86
CA THR A 50 -12.28 -29.54 -12.03
C THR A 50 -11.81 -30.42 -10.89
N GLU A 51 -10.50 -30.67 -10.78
CA GLU A 51 -9.89 -31.51 -9.77
C GLU A 51 -9.69 -30.75 -8.43
N ASN A 52 -9.70 -31.50 -7.34
CA ASN A 52 -9.39 -31.02 -5.99
C ASN A 52 -10.23 -29.83 -5.48
N GLY A 53 -11.52 -29.78 -5.84
CA GLY A 53 -12.45 -28.75 -5.34
C GLY A 53 -12.34 -27.39 -6.02
N MET A 54 -11.51 -27.26 -7.03
CA MET A 54 -11.52 -26.08 -7.92
C MET A 54 -12.65 -26.23 -8.96
N TYR A 55 -13.72 -25.49 -8.74
CA TYR A 55 -14.93 -25.52 -9.57
C TYR A 55 -14.69 -24.89 -10.94
N GLY A 56 -14.03 -25.61 -11.85
CA GLY A 56 -13.93 -25.23 -13.25
C GLY A 56 -13.21 -23.90 -13.49
N GLN A 57 -12.22 -23.55 -12.69
CA GLN A 57 -11.43 -22.34 -12.90
C GLN A 57 -10.19 -22.61 -13.77
N LYS A 58 -9.85 -21.64 -14.60
CA LYS A 58 -8.62 -21.66 -15.39
C LYS A 58 -7.40 -21.42 -14.50
N GLY A 59 -6.22 -21.81 -14.99
CA GLY A 59 -4.95 -21.50 -14.35
C GLY A 59 -4.77 -20.00 -14.12
N ILE A 60 -3.96 -19.63 -13.12
CA ILE A 60 -3.79 -18.25 -12.62
C ILE A 60 -3.54 -17.24 -13.76
N LEU A 61 -2.72 -17.60 -14.75
CA LEU A 61 -2.37 -16.71 -15.86
C LEU A 61 -3.52 -16.46 -16.84
N PHE A 62 -4.52 -17.35 -16.90
CA PHE A 62 -5.67 -17.26 -17.79
C PHE A 62 -6.98 -16.96 -17.06
N ASN A 63 -6.93 -16.78 -15.75
CA ASN A 63 -8.11 -16.51 -14.94
C ASN A 63 -8.45 -15.02 -14.96
N GLU A 64 -9.50 -14.64 -15.66
CA GLU A 64 -9.97 -13.25 -15.78
C GLU A 64 -10.38 -12.63 -14.44
N ALA A 65 -10.90 -13.42 -13.51
CA ALA A 65 -11.30 -12.93 -12.20
C ALA A 65 -10.08 -12.49 -11.37
N ILE A 66 -8.97 -13.27 -11.43
CA ILE A 66 -7.72 -12.93 -10.74
C ILE A 66 -7.12 -11.65 -11.32
N TRP A 67 -7.06 -11.54 -12.66
CA TRP A 67 -6.55 -10.34 -13.32
C TRP A 67 -7.44 -9.12 -13.11
N GLY A 68 -8.77 -9.31 -13.05
CA GLY A 68 -9.72 -8.26 -12.71
C GLY A 68 -9.49 -7.72 -11.29
N ALA A 69 -9.38 -8.62 -10.32
CA ALA A 69 -9.09 -8.27 -8.93
C ALA A 69 -7.72 -7.58 -8.79
N PHE A 70 -6.70 -8.08 -9.48
CA PHE A 70 -5.36 -7.49 -9.49
C PHE A 70 -5.37 -6.05 -10.04
N LYS A 71 -6.03 -5.82 -11.18
CA LYS A 71 -6.20 -4.47 -11.75
C LYS A 71 -6.94 -3.54 -10.80
N GLY A 72 -8.03 -4.00 -10.19
CA GLY A 72 -8.80 -3.23 -9.22
C GLY A 72 -7.94 -2.82 -8.01
N THR A 73 -7.21 -3.77 -7.43
CA THR A 73 -6.29 -3.50 -6.30
C THR A 73 -5.22 -2.49 -6.69
N LEU A 74 -4.64 -2.61 -7.89
CA LEU A 74 -3.59 -1.71 -8.36
C LEU A 74 -4.11 -0.28 -8.54
N ILE A 75 -5.31 -0.12 -9.14
CA ILE A 75 -5.95 1.19 -9.31
C ILE A 75 -6.20 1.85 -7.95
N VAL A 76 -6.83 1.13 -7.02
CA VAL A 76 -7.09 1.65 -5.66
C VAL A 76 -5.80 2.03 -4.97
N ALA A 77 -4.78 1.17 -4.99
CA ALA A 77 -3.51 1.42 -4.33
C ALA A 77 -2.77 2.65 -4.90
N VAL A 78 -2.77 2.82 -6.22
CA VAL A 78 -2.16 3.99 -6.87
C VAL A 78 -2.92 5.27 -6.51
N CYS A 79 -4.24 5.27 -6.59
CA CYS A 79 -5.06 6.42 -6.22
C CYS A 79 -4.89 6.79 -4.73
N CYS A 80 -4.93 5.80 -3.84
CA CYS A 80 -4.67 6.01 -2.41
C CYS A 80 -3.27 6.58 -2.16
N ALA A 81 -2.25 6.04 -2.81
CA ALA A 81 -0.87 6.50 -2.66
C ALA A 81 -0.70 7.94 -3.13
N LEU A 82 -1.29 8.30 -4.27
CA LEU A 82 -1.23 9.66 -4.80
C LEU A 82 -1.93 10.64 -3.87
N LEU A 83 -3.13 10.34 -3.42
CA LEU A 83 -3.89 11.22 -2.52
C LEU A 83 -3.24 11.30 -1.13
N ALA A 84 -2.94 10.17 -0.50
CA ALA A 84 -2.31 10.14 0.80
C ALA A 84 -0.90 10.76 0.77
N GLY A 85 -0.14 10.51 -0.30
CA GLY A 85 1.18 11.08 -0.52
C GLY A 85 1.16 12.60 -0.64
N THR A 86 0.26 13.16 -1.47
CA THR A 86 0.14 14.61 -1.65
C THR A 86 -0.37 15.31 -0.39
N ILE A 87 -1.42 14.79 0.25
CA ILE A 87 -1.92 15.34 1.52
C ILE A 87 -0.85 15.23 2.60
N GLY A 88 -0.20 14.06 2.71
CA GLY A 88 0.87 13.83 3.69
C GLY A 88 2.07 14.75 3.49
N LEU A 89 2.47 14.99 2.23
CA LEU A 89 3.53 15.96 1.90
C LEU A 89 3.18 17.37 2.36
N LEU A 90 1.96 17.84 2.09
CA LEU A 90 1.50 19.16 2.51
C LEU A 90 1.43 19.27 4.03
N VAL A 91 0.88 18.26 4.72
CA VAL A 91 0.85 18.20 6.18
C VAL A 91 2.27 18.23 6.76
N GLY A 92 3.18 17.38 6.26
CA GLY A 92 4.56 17.33 6.71
C GLY A 92 5.29 18.66 6.53
N TYR A 93 5.09 19.33 5.39
CA TYR A 93 5.63 20.65 5.13
C TYR A 93 5.07 21.71 6.10
N CYS A 94 3.75 21.80 6.25
CA CYS A 94 3.12 22.77 7.14
C CYS A 94 3.56 22.60 8.61
N VAL A 95 3.66 21.35 9.08
CA VAL A 95 4.11 21.03 10.43
C VAL A 95 5.59 21.36 10.61
N SER A 96 6.44 21.06 9.63
CA SER A 96 7.88 21.35 9.70
C SER A 96 8.17 22.83 9.84
N LYS A 97 7.40 23.68 9.17
CA LYS A 97 7.56 25.15 9.18
C LYS A 97 7.05 25.80 10.45
N ASN A 98 6.01 25.28 11.05
CA ASN A 98 5.33 25.90 12.19
C ASN A 98 5.49 25.08 13.48
N ARG A 99 6.62 24.44 13.71
CA ARG A 99 6.85 23.47 14.82
C ARG A 99 6.50 23.96 16.20
N ARG A 100 6.62 25.28 16.46
CA ARG A 100 6.31 25.89 17.75
C ARG A 100 4.82 26.23 17.92
N SER A 101 4.03 26.15 16.84
CA SER A 101 2.60 26.46 16.87
C SER A 101 1.80 25.30 17.44
N LYS A 102 0.83 25.62 18.32
CA LYS A 102 -0.15 24.64 18.83
C LYS A 102 -0.99 24.03 17.68
N TRP A 103 -1.26 24.80 16.63
CA TRP A 103 -1.97 24.34 15.45
C TRP A 103 -1.19 23.28 14.67
N ALA A 104 0.13 23.44 14.53
CA ALA A 104 0.95 22.43 13.87
C ALA A 104 0.96 21.11 14.67
N ALA A 105 1.03 21.19 15.99
CA ALA A 105 0.91 20.02 16.87
C ALA A 105 -0.46 19.33 16.70
N TYR A 106 -1.53 20.11 16.65
CA TYR A 106 -2.89 19.60 16.45
C TYR A 106 -3.02 18.89 15.10
N VAL A 107 -2.61 19.53 13.99
CA VAL A 107 -2.65 18.95 12.64
C VAL A 107 -1.81 17.67 12.56
N ASN A 108 -0.63 17.66 13.16
CA ASN A 108 0.22 16.47 13.21
C ASN A 108 -0.43 15.30 13.95
N ASN A 109 -1.09 15.59 15.09
CA ASN A 109 -1.78 14.57 15.86
C ASN A 109 -3.02 14.05 15.13
N MET A 110 -3.80 14.93 14.50
CA MET A 110 -4.96 14.55 13.68
C MET A 110 -4.54 13.68 12.48
N ALA A 111 -3.46 14.06 11.79
CA ALA A 111 -2.94 13.27 10.69
C ALA A 111 -2.43 11.89 11.14
N PHE A 112 -2.04 11.74 12.41
CA PHE A 112 -1.56 10.47 12.96
C PHE A 112 -2.67 9.59 13.54
N LEU A 113 -3.82 10.16 13.87
CA LEU A 113 -4.93 9.45 14.51
C LEU A 113 -5.35 8.16 13.79
N PRO A 114 -5.50 8.14 12.45
CA PRO A 114 -5.92 6.93 11.73
C PRO A 114 -4.95 5.74 11.90
N TYR A 115 -3.69 5.99 12.17
CA TYR A 115 -2.70 4.94 12.44
C TYR A 115 -2.98 4.18 13.74
N LEU A 116 -3.50 4.87 14.76
CA LEU A 116 -3.82 4.27 16.05
C LEU A 116 -5.09 3.41 16.00
N MET A 117 -5.91 3.58 14.98
CA MET A 117 -7.15 2.83 14.82
C MET A 117 -6.88 1.49 14.12
N PRO A 118 -7.42 0.36 14.65
CA PRO A 118 -7.41 -0.91 13.92
C PRO A 118 -8.07 -0.78 12.54
N SER A 119 -7.52 -1.45 11.51
CA SER A 119 -8.08 -1.40 10.14
C SER A 119 -9.57 -1.79 10.10
N LEU A 120 -9.97 -2.75 10.92
CA LEU A 120 -11.37 -3.17 11.05
C LEU A 120 -12.27 -2.02 11.53
N ALA A 121 -11.85 -1.27 12.56
CA ALA A 121 -12.64 -0.15 13.08
C ALA A 121 -12.82 0.98 12.06
N VAL A 122 -11.74 1.30 11.33
CA VAL A 122 -11.81 2.26 10.22
C VAL A 122 -12.73 1.73 9.12
N GLY A 123 -12.65 0.44 8.79
CA GLY A 123 -13.52 -0.21 7.81
C GLY A 123 -14.99 -0.10 8.19
N VAL A 124 -15.36 -0.40 9.45
CA VAL A 124 -16.76 -0.27 9.94
C VAL A 124 -17.24 1.18 9.85
N ALA A 125 -16.43 2.15 10.23
CA ALA A 125 -16.78 3.56 10.13
C ALA A 125 -17.06 3.98 8.68
N PHE A 126 -16.21 3.58 7.73
CA PHE A 126 -16.40 3.84 6.30
C PHE A 126 -17.54 3.02 5.70
N PHE A 127 -17.82 1.83 6.20
CA PHE A 127 -19.00 1.04 5.81
C PHE A 127 -20.30 1.80 6.14
N VAL A 128 -20.45 2.28 7.38
CA VAL A 128 -21.62 3.07 7.79
C VAL A 128 -21.72 4.36 6.98
N PHE A 129 -20.61 5.07 6.81
CA PHE A 129 -20.55 6.28 5.99
C PHE A 129 -20.94 6.01 4.54
N GLY A 130 -20.35 5.00 3.92
CA GLY A 130 -20.62 4.64 2.52
C GLY A 130 -22.05 4.19 2.29
N SER A 131 -22.63 3.42 3.23
CA SER A 131 -24.04 3.01 3.18
C SER A 131 -24.98 4.18 3.30
N SER A 132 -24.70 5.15 4.19
CA SER A 132 -25.55 6.33 4.36
C SER A 132 -25.51 7.29 3.16
N MET A 133 -24.37 7.35 2.48
CA MET A 133 -24.15 8.18 1.28
C MET A 133 -24.52 7.48 -0.04
N GLY A 134 -24.86 6.19 -0.02
CA GLY A 134 -25.15 5.42 -1.22
C GLY A 134 -23.94 5.13 -2.12
N ILE A 135 -22.72 5.25 -1.57
CA ILE A 135 -21.47 4.98 -2.29
C ILE A 135 -20.80 3.66 -1.86
N PHE A 136 -21.56 2.80 -1.18
CA PHE A 136 -21.07 1.48 -0.78
C PHE A 136 -20.71 0.63 -2.01
N ASN A 137 -19.71 -0.22 -1.88
CA ASN A 137 -19.19 -1.09 -2.94
C ASN A 137 -18.71 -0.31 -4.19
N THR A 138 -18.12 0.88 -4.00
CA THR A 138 -17.51 1.68 -5.07
C THR A 138 -16.03 1.88 -4.86
N TYR A 139 -15.28 1.98 -5.96
CA TYR A 139 -13.85 2.32 -5.89
C TYR A 139 -13.59 3.65 -5.17
N LEU A 140 -14.54 4.58 -5.25
CA LEU A 140 -14.44 5.87 -4.55
C LEU A 140 -14.35 5.69 -3.04
N LEU A 141 -15.23 4.85 -2.46
CA LEU A 141 -15.21 4.57 -1.02
C LEU A 141 -13.91 3.91 -0.59
N LEU A 142 -13.42 2.94 -1.37
CA LEU A 142 -12.15 2.26 -1.12
C LEU A 142 -10.96 3.24 -1.12
N VAL A 143 -10.93 4.14 -2.12
CA VAL A 143 -9.88 5.16 -2.22
C VAL A 143 -9.95 6.16 -1.07
N LEU A 144 -11.14 6.61 -0.67
CA LEU A 144 -11.30 7.52 0.47
C LEU A 144 -10.84 6.86 1.78
N ALA A 145 -11.30 5.65 2.05
CA ALA A 145 -10.93 4.90 3.26
C ALA A 145 -9.41 4.66 3.34
N GLY A 146 -8.82 4.19 2.24
CA GLY A 146 -7.38 3.96 2.15
C GLY A 146 -6.58 5.26 2.26
N THR A 147 -7.02 6.35 1.62
CA THR A 147 -6.36 7.65 1.73
C THR A 147 -6.27 8.09 3.19
N VAL A 148 -7.41 8.12 3.91
CA VAL A 148 -7.44 8.52 5.32
C VAL A 148 -6.57 7.61 6.18
N LYS A 149 -6.64 6.29 5.96
CA LYS A 149 -5.87 5.30 6.72
C LYS A 149 -4.36 5.44 6.54
N TYR A 150 -3.90 5.83 5.34
CA TYR A 150 -2.47 5.82 5.00
C TYR A 150 -1.81 7.20 4.99
N ILE A 151 -2.53 8.31 5.20
CA ILE A 151 -1.97 9.66 5.42
C ILE A 151 -0.84 9.66 6.47
N PRO A 152 -0.95 8.95 7.62
CA PRO A 152 0.09 8.94 8.64
C PRO A 152 1.47 8.55 8.13
N PHE A 153 1.55 7.57 7.24
CA PHE A 153 2.82 7.09 6.67
C PHE A 153 3.48 8.16 5.81
N ALA A 154 2.70 8.78 4.91
CA ALA A 154 3.17 9.84 4.04
C ALA A 154 3.56 11.10 4.82
N SER A 155 2.73 11.53 5.78
CA SER A 155 2.99 12.72 6.59
C SER A 155 4.24 12.59 7.46
N ARG A 156 4.48 11.41 8.04
CA ARG A 156 5.70 11.14 8.81
C ARG A 156 6.95 11.11 7.96
N SER A 157 6.88 10.48 6.78
CA SER A 157 7.97 10.48 5.82
C SER A 157 8.31 11.90 5.36
N ALA A 158 7.29 12.68 4.99
CA ALA A 158 7.45 14.06 4.57
C ALA A 158 7.99 14.95 5.70
N LEU A 159 7.46 14.83 6.91
CA LEU A 159 7.95 15.60 8.06
C LEU A 159 9.42 15.31 8.34
N SER A 160 9.81 14.04 8.39
CA SER A 160 11.20 13.64 8.61
C SER A 160 12.14 14.20 7.55
N SER A 161 11.72 14.15 6.29
CA SER A 161 12.45 14.69 5.15
C SER A 161 12.60 16.20 5.24
N MET A 162 11.50 16.94 5.47
CA MET A 162 11.53 18.41 5.59
C MET A 162 12.36 18.89 6.79
N MET A 163 12.48 18.08 7.83
CA MET A 163 13.33 18.39 8.99
C MET A 163 14.82 18.29 8.71
N GLN A 164 15.21 17.53 7.70
CA GLN A 164 16.60 17.39 7.26
C GLN A 164 17.01 18.51 6.27
N LEU A 165 16.04 19.21 5.70
CA LEU A 165 16.31 20.33 4.81
C LEU A 165 16.76 21.55 5.63
N SER A 166 17.89 22.15 5.26
CA SER A 166 18.33 23.42 5.85
C SER A 166 17.31 24.52 5.60
N GLY A 167 16.96 25.28 6.63
CA GLY A 167 16.07 26.43 6.52
C GLY A 167 16.61 27.51 5.59
N GLU A 168 17.94 27.64 5.51
CA GLU A 168 18.64 28.63 4.71
C GLU A 168 18.31 28.57 3.21
N ILE A 169 18.09 27.35 2.67
CA ILE A 169 17.73 27.17 1.25
C ILE A 169 16.39 27.83 0.95
N GLU A 170 15.44 27.69 1.84
CA GLU A 170 14.11 28.26 1.65
C GLU A 170 14.08 29.77 1.95
N GLU A 171 14.83 30.21 2.95
CA GLU A 171 15.02 31.62 3.27
C GLU A 171 15.68 32.37 2.09
N ALA A 172 16.70 31.78 1.48
CA ALA A 172 17.31 32.35 0.28
C ALA A 172 16.33 32.50 -0.90
N ALA A 173 15.43 31.50 -1.03
CA ALA A 173 14.40 31.57 -2.07
C ALA A 173 13.28 32.60 -1.75
N ILE A 174 13.01 32.85 -0.46
CA ILE A 174 12.09 33.92 -0.02
C ILE A 174 12.68 35.29 -0.31
N ILE A 175 13.95 35.49 -0.02
CA ILE A 175 14.65 36.75 -0.29
C ILE A 175 14.63 37.11 -1.79
N GLN A 176 14.60 36.10 -2.67
CA GLN A 176 14.48 36.25 -4.11
C GLN A 176 13.03 36.43 -4.61
N ASP A 177 12.07 36.64 -3.72
CA ASP A 177 10.63 36.75 -4.02
C ASP A 177 10.05 35.59 -4.83
N ILE A 178 10.62 34.37 -4.72
CA ILE A 178 10.11 33.19 -5.42
C ILE A 178 8.80 32.75 -4.76
N PRO A 179 7.67 32.69 -5.50
CA PRO A 179 6.37 32.32 -4.94
C PRO A 179 6.37 30.85 -4.45
N TRP A 180 5.55 30.57 -3.43
CA TRP A 180 5.52 29.28 -2.72
C TRP A 180 5.44 28.05 -3.63
N HIS A 181 4.57 28.07 -4.63
CA HIS A 181 4.40 26.96 -5.55
C HIS A 181 5.67 26.65 -6.38
N LYS A 182 6.40 27.68 -6.81
CA LYS A 182 7.68 27.52 -7.52
C LYS A 182 8.77 27.01 -6.57
N ARG A 183 8.81 27.49 -5.33
CA ARG A 183 9.73 26.96 -4.31
C ARG A 183 9.49 25.49 -4.05
N MET A 184 8.21 25.10 -3.88
CA MET A 184 7.85 23.71 -3.66
C MET A 184 8.25 22.82 -4.83
N LEU A 185 7.84 23.17 -6.06
CA LEU A 185 8.05 22.33 -7.24
C LEU A 185 9.49 22.32 -7.76
N ASN A 186 10.19 23.46 -7.73
CA ASN A 186 11.49 23.59 -8.37
C ASN A 186 12.68 23.49 -7.41
N ILE A 187 12.46 23.65 -6.10
CA ILE A 187 13.54 23.63 -5.10
C ILE A 187 13.33 22.46 -4.13
N ILE A 188 12.24 22.45 -3.38
CA ILE A 188 12.03 21.49 -2.28
C ILE A 188 11.85 20.08 -2.81
N ILE A 189 10.93 19.88 -3.76
CA ILE A 189 10.64 18.55 -4.32
C ILE A 189 11.86 17.93 -5.00
N PRO A 190 12.63 18.62 -5.85
CA PRO A 190 13.82 18.04 -6.48
C PRO A 190 14.92 17.66 -5.47
N ILE A 191 15.14 18.48 -4.44
CA ILE A 191 16.15 18.20 -3.40
C ILE A 191 15.74 16.96 -2.58
N GLN A 192 14.47 16.85 -2.25
CA GLN A 192 13.91 15.79 -1.41
C GLN A 192 13.27 14.63 -2.18
N LYS A 193 13.57 14.51 -3.49
CA LYS A 193 12.91 13.54 -4.39
C LYS A 193 12.91 12.11 -3.86
N SER A 194 14.01 11.64 -3.31
CA SER A 194 14.13 10.27 -2.77
C SER A 194 13.18 10.03 -1.60
N SER A 195 13.13 10.95 -0.65
CA SER A 195 12.24 10.86 0.51
C SER A 195 10.76 11.03 0.14
N ILE A 196 10.49 11.89 -0.84
CA ILE A 196 9.13 12.11 -1.34
C ILE A 196 8.64 10.85 -2.04
N ILE A 197 9.44 10.22 -2.91
CA ILE A 197 9.10 8.94 -3.56
C ILE A 197 8.81 7.88 -2.49
N SER A 198 9.63 7.78 -1.45
CA SER A 198 9.39 6.87 -0.33
C SER A 198 8.06 7.18 0.38
N GLY A 199 7.70 8.46 0.52
CA GLY A 199 6.43 8.91 1.08
C GLY A 199 5.20 8.49 0.27
N TYR A 200 5.32 8.30 -1.04
CA TYR A 200 4.27 7.73 -1.89
C TYR A 200 4.30 6.19 -1.90
N LEU A 201 5.49 5.58 -1.87
CA LEU A 201 5.63 4.13 -1.90
C LEU A 201 5.11 3.47 -0.61
N LEU A 202 5.29 4.09 0.56
CA LEU A 202 4.81 3.52 1.82
C LEU A 202 3.29 3.34 1.86
N PRO A 203 2.46 4.36 1.55
CA PRO A 203 1.02 4.19 1.39
C PRO A 203 0.64 3.14 0.34
N PHE A 204 1.34 3.09 -0.80
CA PHE A 204 1.10 2.11 -1.85
C PHE A 204 1.29 0.68 -1.34
N ILE A 205 2.45 0.38 -0.76
CA ILE A 205 2.77 -0.96 -0.25
C ILE A 205 1.81 -1.38 0.86
N THR A 206 1.49 -0.45 1.78
CA THR A 206 0.57 -0.73 2.88
C THR A 206 -0.86 -0.95 2.39
N CYS A 207 -1.30 -0.21 1.38
CA CYS A 207 -2.62 -0.37 0.74
C CYS A 207 -2.75 -1.75 0.07
N VAL A 208 -1.78 -2.16 -0.75
CA VAL A 208 -1.79 -3.47 -1.42
C VAL A 208 -1.85 -4.63 -0.42
N ARG A 209 -1.28 -4.46 0.76
CA ARG A 209 -1.18 -5.49 1.79
C ARG A 209 -2.37 -5.54 2.75
N ASP A 210 -3.17 -4.47 2.85
CA ASP A 210 -4.25 -4.38 3.85
C ASP A 210 -5.53 -5.05 3.33
N LEU A 211 -5.64 -6.35 3.59
CA LEU A 211 -6.84 -7.12 3.27
C LEU A 211 -8.04 -6.72 4.15
N THR A 212 -7.79 -6.46 5.44
CA THR A 212 -8.86 -6.29 6.44
C THR A 212 -9.75 -5.08 6.17
N LEU A 213 -9.15 -3.94 5.79
CA LEU A 213 -9.90 -2.72 5.47
C LEU A 213 -10.78 -2.92 4.23
N PHE A 214 -10.19 -3.46 3.17
CA PHE A 214 -10.84 -3.53 1.86
C PHE A 214 -11.87 -4.66 1.77
N MET A 215 -11.63 -5.80 2.44
CA MET A 215 -12.58 -6.92 2.48
C MET A 215 -13.93 -6.54 3.10
N LEU A 216 -13.96 -5.55 4.00
CA LEU A 216 -15.19 -5.09 4.62
C LEU A 216 -15.98 -4.11 3.74
N LEU A 217 -15.32 -3.44 2.80
CA LEU A 217 -15.90 -2.37 1.98
C LEU A 217 -16.24 -2.82 0.54
N CYS A 218 -15.86 -4.06 0.17
CA CYS A 218 -16.17 -4.67 -1.14
C CYS A 218 -17.50 -5.42 -1.15
#